data_3e27d98e9ecc3778c290efafc0e472d8
#
_entry.id   3e27d98e9ecc3778c290efafc0e472d8
#
_cell.length_a   1.000
_cell.length_b   1.000
_cell.length_c   1.000
_cell.angle_alpha   90.00
_cell.angle_beta   90.00
_cell.angle_gamma   90.00
#
_symmetry.space_group_name_H-M   'P 1'
#
loop_
_entity.id
_entity.type
_entity.pdbx_description
1 polymer ?
#
loop_
_entity_poly.entity_id
_entity_poly.type
_entity_poly.pdbx_seq_one_letter_code
_entity_poly.pdbx_strand_id
1 'polypeptide(L)'
;MLTMIDAGAPYGITTGPDGELWFTLVHQGRVGRLRPGHAPVIHQLDPADGGPTVITPGPDGAMWFTEGQGGRVSRITADGEVTAYAADSPFGITAGPDGAMWFTQMQPGRIGRITPGGDRADFEVPSPGGMPAFITPGPDEALWFTLNQGNAIGRVSLTGEVTLHPLPTEGAAPVGITRGPDAALWFVEIGAGQIGRIDPTGKIDEYPLADPASRPHAIVAGPDDALWFTLWGTDRVGRITPDGTIQEFPLPEPPAGHGGGEPWKAEPHGLTVGPDRAIWIALEAGALARLTLP
;
A
#
# COMPACT_ATOMS: atom_id res chain seq x y z
N MET A 1 -16.57 -15.74 3.92
CA MET A 1 -17.61 -14.81 4.46
C MET A 1 -17.00 -13.40 4.53
N LEU A 2 -17.75 -12.37 4.17
CA LEU A 2 -17.29 -10.99 4.17
C LEU A 2 -18.09 -10.21 5.24
N THR A 3 -17.38 -9.49 6.12
CA THR A 3 -17.96 -8.66 7.20
C THR A 3 -17.37 -7.25 7.14
N MET A 4 -18.10 -6.24 7.63
CA MET A 4 -17.68 -4.85 7.65
C MET A 4 -17.69 -4.29 9.08
N ILE A 5 -16.74 -3.39 9.36
CA ILE A 5 -16.59 -2.68 10.64
C ILE A 5 -16.48 -1.19 10.31
N ASP A 6 -17.32 -0.38 10.94
CA ASP A 6 -17.21 1.08 10.83
C ASP A 6 -15.86 1.57 11.36
N ALA A 7 -15.13 2.30 10.56
CA ALA A 7 -13.78 2.76 10.85
C ALA A 7 -13.49 4.19 10.34
N GLY A 8 -14.52 4.96 10.01
CA GLY A 8 -14.35 6.24 9.31
C GLY A 8 -14.01 6.00 7.83
N ALA A 9 -13.17 6.82 7.22
CA ALA A 9 -12.75 6.67 5.82
C ALA A 9 -11.29 6.17 5.74
N PRO A 10 -11.01 4.85 5.95
CA PRO A 10 -9.66 4.31 5.98
C PRO A 10 -9.07 4.21 4.56
N TYR A 11 -7.79 4.58 4.44
CA TYR A 11 -7.04 4.52 3.18
C TYR A 11 -5.97 3.42 3.19
N GLY A 12 -4.94 3.54 4.02
CA GLY A 12 -3.91 2.52 4.23
C GLY A 12 -4.26 1.60 5.37
N ILE A 13 -3.88 0.33 5.28
CA ILE A 13 -4.06 -0.68 6.33
C ILE A 13 -2.90 -1.65 6.35
N THR A 14 -2.47 -2.05 7.55
CA THR A 14 -1.46 -3.09 7.76
C THR A 14 -1.67 -3.79 9.10
N THR A 15 -1.06 -4.96 9.26
CA THR A 15 -0.96 -5.64 10.55
C THR A 15 0.28 -5.16 11.29
N GLY A 16 0.12 -4.68 12.51
CA GLY A 16 1.21 -4.22 13.35
C GLY A 16 1.95 -5.36 14.04
N PRO A 17 3.10 -5.06 14.68
CA PRO A 17 3.91 -6.05 15.41
C PRO A 17 3.20 -6.61 16.66
N ASP A 18 2.19 -5.92 17.14
CA ASP A 18 1.29 -6.33 18.23
C ASP A 18 0.17 -7.30 17.78
N GLY A 19 0.09 -7.60 16.48
CA GLY A 19 -0.96 -8.41 15.88
C GLY A 19 -2.30 -7.68 15.74
N GLU A 20 -2.34 -6.36 15.91
CA GLU A 20 -3.52 -5.54 15.66
C GLU A 20 -3.46 -4.91 14.27
N LEU A 21 -4.61 -4.52 13.74
CA LEU A 21 -4.69 -3.81 12.47
C LEU A 21 -4.48 -2.32 12.72
N TRP A 22 -3.62 -1.71 11.94
CA TRP A 22 -3.39 -0.27 11.94
C TRP A 22 -3.80 0.31 10.59
N PHE A 23 -4.49 1.45 10.61
CA PHE A 23 -5.01 2.08 9.39
C PHE A 23 -4.93 3.60 9.47
N THR A 24 -4.84 4.22 8.31
CA THR A 24 -4.80 5.68 8.16
C THR A 24 -6.16 6.23 7.77
N LEU A 25 -6.48 7.43 8.27
CA LEU A 25 -7.68 8.19 7.96
C LEU A 25 -7.23 9.52 7.31
N VAL A 26 -6.96 9.45 6.00
CA VAL A 26 -6.24 10.48 5.25
C VAL A 26 -6.92 11.86 5.33
N HIS A 27 -8.24 11.91 5.20
CA HIS A 27 -9.01 13.16 5.22
C HIS A 27 -9.26 13.70 6.64
N GLN A 28 -8.98 12.91 7.65
CA GLN A 28 -9.24 13.26 9.06
C GLN A 28 -7.97 13.56 9.85
N GLY A 29 -6.78 13.33 9.25
CA GLY A 29 -5.51 13.47 9.93
C GLY A 29 -5.40 12.55 11.16
N ARG A 30 -5.78 11.27 11.01
CA ARG A 30 -5.84 10.31 12.11
C ARG A 30 -5.20 8.99 11.73
N VAL A 31 -4.79 8.25 12.74
CA VAL A 31 -4.39 6.85 12.65
C VAL A 31 -5.31 6.02 13.55
N GLY A 32 -5.85 4.94 13.01
CA GLY A 32 -6.70 4.01 13.73
C GLY A 32 -5.98 2.71 14.05
N ARG A 33 -6.38 2.08 15.14
CA ARG A 33 -5.92 0.77 15.57
C ARG A 33 -7.12 -0.11 15.89
N LEU A 34 -7.16 -1.33 15.37
CA LEU A 34 -8.26 -2.25 15.55
C LEU A 34 -7.75 -3.63 15.99
N ARG A 35 -8.15 -4.04 17.16
CA ARG A 35 -8.09 -5.44 17.57
C ARG A 35 -9.35 -6.15 17.05
N PRO A 36 -9.26 -7.23 16.26
CA PRO A 36 -10.42 -7.94 15.76
C PRO A 36 -11.41 -8.30 16.90
N GLY A 37 -12.69 -7.98 16.71
CA GLY A 37 -13.73 -8.17 17.73
C GLY A 37 -13.91 -7.03 18.74
N HIS A 38 -13.17 -5.93 18.60
CA HIS A 38 -13.27 -4.73 19.45
C HIS A 38 -13.61 -3.51 18.60
N ALA A 39 -14.00 -2.41 19.26
CA ALA A 39 -14.13 -1.11 18.58
C ALA A 39 -12.74 -0.55 18.24
N PRO A 40 -12.59 0.20 17.14
CA PRO A 40 -11.35 0.88 16.79
C PRO A 40 -10.96 1.92 17.85
N VAL A 41 -9.65 2.03 18.11
CA VAL A 41 -9.05 3.14 18.86
C VAL A 41 -8.48 4.13 17.85
N ILE A 42 -8.82 5.40 17.97
CA ILE A 42 -8.43 6.45 17.03
C ILE A 42 -7.47 7.43 17.70
N HIS A 43 -6.32 7.66 17.07
CA HIS A 43 -5.31 8.62 17.48
C HIS A 43 -5.38 9.85 16.56
N GLN A 44 -5.65 11.02 17.15
CA GLN A 44 -5.60 12.29 16.43
C GLN A 44 -4.14 12.72 16.25
N LEU A 45 -3.75 13.03 15.01
CA LEU A 45 -2.43 13.59 14.72
C LEU A 45 -2.44 15.12 14.95
N ASP A 46 -1.28 15.67 15.28
CA ASP A 46 -1.08 17.11 15.45
C ASP A 46 0.20 17.53 14.69
N PRO A 47 0.08 18.38 13.66
CA PRO A 47 -1.15 18.92 13.09
C PRO A 47 -1.97 17.85 12.31
N ALA A 48 -3.28 18.06 12.21
CA ALA A 48 -4.22 17.11 11.60
C ALA A 48 -4.27 17.14 10.05
N ASP A 49 -3.61 18.11 9.43
CA ASP A 49 -3.65 18.37 7.99
C ASP A 49 -2.59 17.61 7.17
N GLY A 50 -1.86 16.70 7.82
CA GLY A 50 -0.76 15.95 7.21
C GLY A 50 -1.17 14.99 6.11
N GLY A 51 -2.40 14.50 6.12
CA GLY A 51 -2.90 13.50 5.16
C GLY A 51 -2.15 12.16 5.26
N PRO A 52 -2.30 11.39 6.36
CA PRO A 52 -1.63 10.10 6.50
C PRO A 52 -2.13 9.11 5.44
N THR A 53 -1.20 8.48 4.69
CA THR A 53 -1.53 7.59 3.58
C THR A 53 -1.09 6.16 3.83
N VAL A 54 0.14 5.80 3.51
CA VAL A 54 0.65 4.44 3.68
C VAL A 54 1.21 4.25 5.08
N ILE A 55 0.90 3.10 5.71
CA ILE A 55 1.33 2.73 7.05
C ILE A 55 1.93 1.33 7.05
N THR A 56 3.03 1.14 7.78
CA THR A 56 3.76 -0.13 7.86
C THR A 56 4.42 -0.30 9.23
N PRO A 57 4.65 -1.52 9.73
CA PRO A 57 5.46 -1.73 10.91
C PRO A 57 6.92 -1.36 10.67
N GLY A 58 7.53 -0.69 11.65
CA GLY A 58 8.95 -0.36 11.63
C GLY A 58 9.82 -1.39 12.38
N PRO A 59 11.14 -1.35 12.15
CA PRO A 59 12.10 -2.25 12.80
C PRO A 59 12.25 -2.00 14.31
N ASP A 60 11.75 -0.87 14.78
CA ASP A 60 11.75 -0.43 16.18
C ASP A 60 10.47 -0.79 16.96
N GLY A 61 9.58 -1.56 16.33
CA GLY A 61 8.30 -1.96 16.93
C GLY A 61 7.21 -0.89 16.91
N ALA A 62 7.47 0.30 16.37
CA ALA A 62 6.47 1.33 16.14
C ALA A 62 5.84 1.18 14.74
N MET A 63 4.71 1.85 14.53
CA MET A 63 4.13 1.99 13.20
C MET A 63 4.69 3.24 12.54
N TRP A 64 5.07 3.12 11.26
CA TRP A 64 5.58 4.22 10.46
C TRP A 64 4.59 4.53 9.33
N PHE A 65 4.36 5.80 9.06
CA PHE A 65 3.43 6.24 8.02
C PHE A 65 3.90 7.51 7.33
N THR A 66 3.39 7.72 6.12
CA THR A 66 3.68 8.91 5.33
C THR A 66 2.54 9.92 5.44
N GLU A 67 2.89 11.19 5.50
CA GLU A 67 1.97 12.33 5.49
C GLU A 67 2.34 13.24 4.31
N GLY A 68 1.82 12.92 3.13
CA GLY A 68 2.19 13.58 1.88
C GLY A 68 1.88 15.08 1.86
N GLN A 69 0.73 15.49 2.40
CA GLN A 69 0.35 16.90 2.51
C GLN A 69 1.15 17.63 3.60
N GLY A 70 1.48 16.93 4.69
CA GLY A 70 2.27 17.44 5.80
C GLY A 70 3.77 17.48 5.51
N GLY A 71 4.23 16.89 4.40
CA GLY A 71 5.65 16.85 4.06
C GLY A 71 6.51 16.15 5.11
N ARG A 72 6.06 14.99 5.61
CA ARG A 72 6.77 14.26 6.67
C ARG A 72 6.52 12.76 6.65
N VAL A 73 7.50 12.01 7.14
CA VAL A 73 7.37 10.63 7.56
C VAL A 73 7.21 10.61 9.05
N SER A 74 6.19 9.96 9.55
CA SER A 74 5.85 9.92 10.97
C SER A 74 5.85 8.50 11.51
N ARG A 75 6.08 8.41 12.80
CA ARG A 75 6.07 7.15 13.55
C ARG A 75 5.17 7.31 14.78
N ILE A 76 4.41 6.26 15.09
CA ILE A 76 3.53 6.17 16.26
C ILE A 76 3.81 4.90 17.04
N THR A 77 4.00 5.02 18.37
CA THR A 77 4.16 3.87 19.27
C THR A 77 2.81 3.28 19.64
N ALA A 78 2.81 2.09 20.24
CA ALA A 78 1.59 1.45 20.76
C ALA A 78 0.88 2.30 21.83
N ASP A 79 1.64 3.16 22.54
CA ASP A 79 1.09 4.07 23.55
C ASP A 79 0.57 5.39 22.96
N GLY A 80 0.69 5.56 21.62
CA GLY A 80 0.19 6.73 20.89
C GLY A 80 1.17 7.90 20.81
N GLU A 81 2.44 7.74 21.20
CA GLU A 81 3.46 8.78 21.04
C GLU A 81 3.86 8.92 19.58
N VAL A 82 3.76 10.14 19.04
CA VAL A 82 4.07 10.45 17.64
C VAL A 82 5.41 11.20 17.55
N THR A 83 6.25 10.78 16.61
CA THR A 83 7.47 11.49 16.20
C THR A 83 7.43 11.68 14.69
N ALA A 84 7.79 12.86 14.20
CA ALA A 84 7.75 13.20 12.79
C ALA A 84 9.11 13.68 12.27
N TYR A 85 9.41 13.34 11.02
CA TYR A 85 10.63 13.71 10.30
C TYR A 85 10.27 14.34 8.96
N ALA A 86 10.84 15.50 8.64
CA ALA A 86 10.56 16.20 7.39
C ALA A 86 10.92 15.33 6.17
N ALA A 87 10.06 15.31 5.15
CA ALA A 87 10.25 14.59 3.89
C ALA A 87 9.46 15.27 2.77
N ASP A 88 9.99 15.30 1.55
CA ASP A 88 9.34 15.97 0.44
C ASP A 88 8.31 15.05 -0.24
N SER A 89 7.02 15.38 -0.17
CA SER A 89 5.92 14.61 -0.78
C SER A 89 6.05 13.09 -0.61
N PRO A 90 6.21 12.56 0.64
CA PRO A 90 6.36 11.14 0.87
C PRO A 90 5.04 10.40 0.59
N PHE A 91 5.15 9.16 0.04
CA PHE A 91 3.95 8.37 -0.27
C PHE A 91 4.09 6.90 0.18
N GLY A 92 4.78 6.05 -0.57
CA GLY A 92 5.05 4.66 -0.18
C GLY A 92 6.10 4.57 0.92
N ILE A 93 5.96 3.63 1.85
CA ILE A 93 6.93 3.39 2.93
C ILE A 93 6.99 1.92 3.29
N THR A 94 8.19 1.43 3.58
CA THR A 94 8.43 0.05 4.02
C THR A 94 9.68 -0.04 4.90
N ALA A 95 9.76 -1.08 5.74
CA ALA A 95 11.00 -1.42 6.42
C ALA A 95 11.97 -2.09 5.45
N GLY A 96 13.21 -1.61 5.41
CA GLY A 96 14.29 -2.21 4.62
C GLY A 96 15.01 -3.33 5.35
N PRO A 97 15.75 -4.19 4.61
CA PRO A 97 16.52 -5.28 5.21
C PRO A 97 17.72 -4.80 6.05
N ASP A 98 18.07 -3.51 5.93
CA ASP A 98 19.13 -2.84 6.68
C ASP A 98 18.68 -2.22 8.01
N GLY A 99 17.41 -2.47 8.42
CA GLY A 99 16.83 -1.96 9.65
C GLY A 99 16.48 -0.46 9.60
N ALA A 100 16.41 0.14 8.42
CA ALA A 100 15.91 1.49 8.20
C ALA A 100 14.54 1.47 7.54
N MET A 101 13.82 2.59 7.62
CA MET A 101 12.63 2.82 6.80
C MET A 101 13.04 3.38 5.45
N TRP A 102 12.42 2.88 4.39
CA TRP A 102 12.60 3.36 3.03
C TRP A 102 11.26 3.87 2.50
N PHE A 103 11.27 5.04 1.88
CA PHE A 103 10.05 5.69 1.42
C PHE A 103 10.26 6.38 0.07
N THR A 104 9.18 6.48 -0.68
CA THR A 104 9.18 7.21 -1.95
C THR A 104 8.86 8.68 -1.69
N GLN A 105 9.46 9.56 -2.49
CA GLN A 105 9.17 10.99 -2.53
C GLN A 105 8.69 11.32 -3.96
N MET A 106 7.38 11.45 -4.13
CA MET A 106 6.76 11.60 -5.45
C MET A 106 7.30 12.82 -6.21
N GLN A 107 7.51 13.89 -5.49
CA GLN A 107 8.20 15.11 -5.93
C GLN A 107 9.26 15.43 -4.88
N PRO A 108 10.52 15.49 -5.22
CA PRO A 108 11.18 15.65 -6.53
C PRO A 108 11.56 14.36 -7.29
N GLY A 109 11.00 13.20 -6.95
CA GLY A 109 11.33 11.93 -7.62
C GLY A 109 12.56 11.26 -6.99
N ARG A 110 12.49 10.96 -5.66
CA ARG A 110 13.57 10.36 -4.88
C ARG A 110 13.10 9.14 -4.10
N ILE A 111 14.05 8.34 -3.67
CA ILE A 111 13.86 7.37 -2.61
C ILE A 111 14.54 7.88 -1.36
N GLY A 112 13.79 8.05 -0.28
CA GLY A 112 14.31 8.42 1.02
C GLY A 112 14.59 7.17 1.88
N ARG A 113 15.59 7.27 2.73
CA ARG A 113 15.95 6.30 3.75
C ARG A 113 16.09 7.00 5.09
N ILE A 114 15.51 6.47 6.16
CA ILE A 114 15.61 7.01 7.50
C ILE A 114 15.76 5.89 8.54
N THR A 115 16.72 6.00 9.42
CA THR A 115 16.84 5.09 10.58
C THR A 115 15.85 5.47 11.67
N PRO A 116 15.49 4.55 12.60
CA PRO A 116 14.69 4.91 13.77
C PRO A 116 15.31 6.02 14.63
N GLY A 117 16.63 6.21 14.55
CA GLY A 117 17.37 7.28 15.20
C GLY A 117 17.29 8.64 14.50
N GLY A 118 16.71 8.69 13.29
CA GLY A 118 16.56 9.92 12.50
C GLY A 118 17.66 10.20 11.47
N ASP A 119 18.67 9.31 11.31
CA ASP A 119 19.68 9.46 10.26
C ASP A 119 19.05 9.25 8.90
N ARG A 120 19.20 10.23 7.99
CA ARG A 120 18.52 10.26 6.70
C ARG A 120 19.50 10.25 5.53
N ALA A 121 19.09 9.60 4.44
CA ALA A 121 19.69 9.68 3.12
C ALA A 121 18.61 9.74 2.05
N ASP A 122 18.89 10.41 0.93
CA ASP A 122 18.00 10.51 -0.23
C ASP A 122 18.75 10.12 -1.50
N PHE A 123 18.10 9.36 -2.38
CA PHE A 123 18.67 8.82 -3.61
C PHE A 123 17.83 9.29 -4.81
N GLU A 124 18.49 9.90 -5.78
CA GLU A 124 17.82 10.38 -7.01
C GLU A 124 17.35 9.19 -7.85
N VAL A 125 16.10 9.27 -8.34
CA VAL A 125 15.60 8.33 -9.33
C VAL A 125 15.86 8.95 -10.73
N PRO A 126 16.59 8.25 -11.63
CA PRO A 126 16.94 8.78 -12.95
C PRO A 126 15.74 8.74 -13.92
N SER A 127 14.62 9.32 -13.51
CA SER A 127 13.37 9.44 -14.27
C SER A 127 12.68 10.75 -13.88
N PRO A 128 13.06 11.88 -14.50
CA PRO A 128 12.45 13.17 -14.20
C PRO A 128 10.92 13.13 -14.36
N GLY A 129 10.19 13.51 -13.31
CA GLY A 129 8.72 13.45 -13.31
C GLY A 129 8.13 12.05 -13.20
N GLY A 130 8.95 11.00 -12.96
CA GLY A 130 8.50 9.61 -12.92
C GLY A 130 7.56 9.24 -11.76
N MET A 131 7.48 10.06 -10.72
CA MET A 131 6.59 9.90 -9.57
C MET A 131 6.68 8.51 -8.92
N PRO A 132 7.75 8.22 -8.15
CA PRO A 132 7.83 6.96 -7.40
C PRO A 132 6.67 6.86 -6.40
N ALA A 133 5.90 5.75 -6.44
CA ALA A 133 4.69 5.57 -5.66
C ALA A 133 4.89 4.58 -4.50
N PHE A 134 4.67 3.29 -4.70
CA PHE A 134 4.87 2.29 -3.63
C PHE A 134 6.26 1.68 -3.68
N ILE A 135 6.71 1.15 -2.52
CA ILE A 135 8.02 0.54 -2.33
C ILE A 135 7.91 -0.69 -1.43
N THR A 136 8.69 -1.74 -1.74
CA THR A 136 8.69 -3.01 -1.00
C THR A 136 10.09 -3.64 -1.00
N PRO A 137 10.48 -4.44 0.01
CA PRO A 137 11.70 -5.24 -0.04
C PRO A 137 11.61 -6.30 -1.14
N GLY A 138 12.67 -6.43 -1.93
CA GLY A 138 12.81 -7.49 -2.92
C GLY A 138 13.38 -8.79 -2.35
N PRO A 139 13.43 -9.85 -3.17
CA PRO A 139 14.05 -11.11 -2.78
C PRO A 139 15.59 -11.06 -2.80
N ASP A 140 16.18 -9.99 -3.29
CA ASP A 140 17.58 -9.76 -3.61
C ASP A 140 18.26 -8.71 -2.69
N GLU A 141 17.71 -8.53 -1.47
CA GLU A 141 18.18 -7.56 -0.46
C GLU A 141 18.16 -6.09 -0.94
N ALA A 142 17.43 -5.79 -2.01
CA ALA A 142 17.20 -4.44 -2.51
C ALA A 142 15.74 -4.00 -2.23
N LEU A 143 15.46 -2.72 -2.45
CA LEU A 143 14.10 -2.21 -2.44
C LEU A 143 13.61 -2.06 -3.89
N TRP A 144 12.35 -2.41 -4.12
CA TRP A 144 11.71 -2.29 -5.42
C TRP A 144 10.52 -1.34 -5.31
N PHE A 145 10.34 -0.48 -6.31
CA PHE A 145 9.33 0.57 -6.28
C PHE A 145 8.68 0.77 -7.65
N THR A 146 7.47 1.28 -7.64
CA THR A 146 6.74 1.64 -8.84
C THR A 146 7.00 3.09 -9.22
N LEU A 147 7.12 3.36 -10.54
CA LEU A 147 7.20 4.70 -11.11
C LEU A 147 5.93 4.99 -11.90
N ASN A 148 4.95 5.61 -11.24
CA ASN A 148 3.61 5.79 -11.80
C ASN A 148 3.60 6.55 -13.13
N GLN A 149 4.23 7.73 -13.19
CA GLN A 149 4.34 8.51 -14.42
C GLN A 149 5.56 8.11 -15.27
N GLY A 150 6.55 7.45 -14.67
CA GLY A 150 7.72 6.94 -15.38
C GLY A 150 7.47 5.62 -16.12
N ASN A 151 6.30 5.01 -15.97
CA ASN A 151 5.90 3.75 -16.61
C ASN A 151 6.94 2.65 -16.47
N ALA A 152 7.46 2.46 -15.27
CA ALA A 152 8.55 1.53 -14.98
C ALA A 152 8.46 0.95 -13.56
N ILE A 153 9.17 -0.15 -13.34
CA ILE A 153 9.51 -0.64 -12.01
C ILE A 153 10.97 -0.25 -11.73
N GLY A 154 11.19 0.38 -10.59
CA GLY A 154 12.53 0.74 -10.12
C GLY A 154 13.05 -0.23 -9.07
N ARG A 155 14.37 -0.42 -9.06
CA ARG A 155 15.11 -1.16 -8.03
C ARG A 155 16.19 -0.24 -7.46
N VAL A 156 16.29 -0.14 -6.14
CA VAL A 156 17.34 0.61 -5.47
C VAL A 156 18.11 -0.30 -4.51
N SER A 157 19.42 -0.33 -4.64
CA SER A 157 20.30 -1.05 -3.70
C SER A 157 20.37 -0.32 -2.36
N LEU A 158 20.85 -0.99 -1.30
CA LEU A 158 21.06 -0.36 0.02
C LEU A 158 22.13 0.76 -0.02
N THR A 159 22.94 0.82 -1.08
CA THR A 159 23.93 1.89 -1.32
C THR A 159 23.41 3.02 -2.22
N GLY A 160 22.14 2.90 -2.70
CA GLY A 160 21.48 3.95 -3.48
C GLY A 160 21.65 3.83 -5.00
N GLU A 161 22.17 2.72 -5.52
CA GLU A 161 22.22 2.47 -6.96
C GLU A 161 20.81 2.15 -7.47
N VAL A 162 20.31 2.93 -8.44
CA VAL A 162 18.98 2.78 -9.02
C VAL A 162 19.04 2.16 -10.41
N THR A 163 18.23 1.12 -10.63
CA THR A 163 18.00 0.49 -11.93
C THR A 163 16.51 0.60 -12.27
N LEU A 164 16.19 0.87 -13.54
CA LEU A 164 14.81 0.99 -14.03
C LEU A 164 14.50 -0.11 -15.05
N HIS A 165 13.31 -0.68 -14.93
CA HIS A 165 12.73 -1.69 -15.83
C HIS A 165 11.47 -1.10 -16.47
N PRO A 166 11.54 -0.58 -17.70
CA PRO A 166 10.36 -0.04 -18.40
C PRO A 166 9.27 -1.11 -18.57
N LEU A 167 8.02 -0.72 -18.40
CA LEU A 167 6.87 -1.61 -18.61
C LEU A 167 6.59 -1.76 -20.11
N PRO A 168 6.20 -2.97 -20.58
CA PRO A 168 5.83 -3.21 -21.96
C PRO A 168 4.61 -2.39 -22.40
N THR A 169 3.58 -2.30 -21.55
CA THR A 169 2.37 -1.52 -21.83
C THR A 169 2.58 -0.04 -21.54
N GLU A 170 2.40 0.82 -22.58
CA GLU A 170 2.45 2.27 -22.41
C GLU A 170 1.29 2.80 -21.56
N GLY A 171 1.57 3.75 -20.67
CA GLY A 171 0.57 4.36 -19.81
C GLY A 171 0.01 3.41 -18.74
N ALA A 172 0.73 2.34 -18.44
CA ALA A 172 0.34 1.35 -17.43
C ALA A 172 0.14 1.96 -16.05
N ALA A 173 0.89 3.03 -15.71
CA ALA A 173 0.79 3.77 -14.45
C ALA A 173 0.84 2.83 -13.22
N PRO A 174 1.96 2.13 -12.96
CA PRO A 174 2.05 1.17 -11.86
C PRO A 174 1.91 1.86 -10.50
N VAL A 175 1.21 1.19 -9.53
CA VAL A 175 0.93 1.72 -8.18
C VAL A 175 1.38 0.73 -7.12
N GLY A 176 0.50 -0.10 -6.58
CA GLY A 176 0.84 -1.07 -5.52
C GLY A 176 1.86 -2.11 -6.00
N ILE A 177 2.80 -2.48 -5.13
CA ILE A 177 3.82 -3.51 -5.38
C ILE A 177 4.06 -4.33 -4.12
N THR A 178 4.24 -5.64 -4.27
CA THR A 178 4.54 -6.57 -3.18
C THR A 178 5.41 -7.71 -3.65
N ARG A 179 6.11 -8.38 -2.72
CA ARG A 179 6.79 -9.63 -3.00
C ARG A 179 5.78 -10.77 -3.05
N GLY A 180 5.81 -11.57 -4.10
CA GLY A 180 4.99 -12.75 -4.28
C GLY A 180 5.56 -14.02 -3.63
N PRO A 181 4.75 -15.10 -3.57
CA PRO A 181 5.17 -16.40 -3.03
C PRO A 181 6.19 -17.11 -3.93
N ASP A 182 6.29 -16.71 -5.20
CA ASP A 182 7.20 -17.23 -6.23
C ASP A 182 8.55 -16.48 -6.30
N ALA A 183 8.87 -15.68 -5.28
CA ALA A 183 10.06 -14.83 -5.20
C ALA A 183 10.16 -13.75 -6.30
N ALA A 184 9.09 -13.48 -7.05
CA ALA A 184 8.97 -12.32 -7.93
C ALA A 184 8.32 -11.14 -7.21
N LEU A 185 8.38 -9.95 -7.82
CA LEU A 185 7.58 -8.81 -7.40
C LEU A 185 6.30 -8.78 -8.25
N TRP A 186 5.18 -8.53 -7.59
CA TRP A 186 3.87 -8.38 -8.23
C TRP A 186 3.35 -6.97 -8.00
N PHE A 187 2.82 -6.35 -9.02
CA PHE A 187 2.37 -4.97 -8.98
C PHE A 187 1.07 -4.79 -9.76
N VAL A 188 0.39 -3.70 -9.49
CA VAL A 188 -0.85 -3.34 -10.18
C VAL A 188 -0.61 -2.18 -11.12
N GLU A 189 -1.24 -2.21 -12.29
CA GLU A 189 -1.16 -1.20 -13.34
C GLU A 189 -2.53 -0.52 -13.48
N ILE A 190 -2.72 0.56 -12.72
CA ILE A 190 -4.00 1.25 -12.59
C ILE A 190 -4.46 1.88 -13.92
N GLY A 191 -3.53 2.31 -14.76
CA GLY A 191 -3.82 2.93 -16.04
C GLY A 191 -4.22 1.94 -17.13
N ALA A 192 -3.64 0.73 -17.10
CA ALA A 192 -3.90 -0.31 -18.09
C ALA A 192 -4.96 -1.33 -17.63
N GLY A 193 -5.33 -1.35 -16.34
CA GLY A 193 -6.26 -2.33 -15.80
C GLY A 193 -5.71 -3.75 -15.87
N GLN A 194 -4.49 -3.95 -15.37
CA GLN A 194 -3.83 -5.26 -15.38
C GLN A 194 -2.92 -5.45 -14.17
N ILE A 195 -2.46 -6.68 -13.97
CA ILE A 195 -1.50 -7.06 -12.95
C ILE A 195 -0.17 -7.35 -13.63
N GLY A 196 0.91 -6.76 -13.12
CA GLY A 196 2.27 -7.02 -13.58
C GLY A 196 3.03 -7.92 -12.62
N ARG A 197 3.99 -8.66 -13.16
CA ARG A 197 4.94 -9.49 -12.43
C ARG A 197 6.33 -9.24 -12.99
N ILE A 198 7.30 -8.98 -12.11
CA ILE A 198 8.71 -8.85 -12.50
C ILE A 198 9.55 -9.81 -11.67
N ASP A 199 10.37 -10.61 -12.31
CA ASP A 199 11.33 -11.48 -11.63
C ASP A 199 12.64 -10.70 -11.30
N PRO A 200 13.54 -11.26 -10.45
CA PRO A 200 14.79 -10.60 -10.09
C PRO A 200 15.75 -10.37 -11.28
N THR A 201 15.53 -11.02 -12.44
CA THR A 201 16.31 -10.80 -13.67
C THR A 201 15.80 -9.61 -14.48
N GLY A 202 14.64 -9.05 -14.12
CA GLY A 202 13.99 -7.95 -14.81
C GLY A 202 13.01 -8.37 -15.91
N LYS A 203 12.70 -9.67 -16.02
CA LYS A 203 11.65 -10.16 -16.94
C LYS A 203 10.28 -9.78 -16.41
N ILE A 204 9.49 -9.11 -17.25
CA ILE A 204 8.13 -8.66 -16.93
C ILE A 204 7.11 -9.52 -17.67
N ASP A 205 6.10 -9.97 -16.93
CA ASP A 205 4.91 -10.62 -17.45
C ASP A 205 3.68 -9.75 -17.04
N GLU A 206 2.69 -9.56 -17.92
CA GLU A 206 1.49 -8.74 -17.68
C GLU A 206 0.22 -9.59 -17.85
N TYR A 207 -0.76 -9.42 -16.95
CA TYR A 207 -2.00 -10.19 -16.88
C TYR A 207 -3.20 -9.23 -16.93
N PRO A 208 -3.86 -9.05 -18.09
CA PRO A 208 -5.01 -8.16 -18.24
C PRO A 208 -6.20 -8.61 -17.37
N LEU A 209 -6.86 -7.65 -16.72
CA LEU A 209 -8.15 -7.89 -16.07
C LEU A 209 -9.27 -7.96 -17.11
N ALA A 210 -10.39 -8.60 -16.73
CA ALA A 210 -11.54 -8.73 -17.61
C ALA A 210 -12.15 -7.36 -17.97
N ASP A 211 -12.14 -6.41 -17.03
CA ASP A 211 -12.54 -5.03 -17.24
C ASP A 211 -11.33 -4.10 -17.05
N PRO A 212 -10.81 -3.47 -18.12
CA PRO A 212 -9.70 -2.51 -18.01
C PRO A 212 -10.01 -1.28 -17.14
N ALA A 213 -11.30 -0.97 -16.91
CA ALA A 213 -11.73 0.13 -16.05
C ALA A 213 -11.72 -0.23 -14.55
N SER A 214 -11.35 -1.45 -14.19
CA SER A 214 -11.32 -1.93 -12.78
C SER A 214 -10.35 -1.16 -11.89
N ARG A 215 -9.32 -0.50 -12.45
CA ARG A 215 -8.35 0.34 -11.73
C ARG A 215 -7.75 -0.36 -10.51
N PRO A 216 -6.93 -1.39 -10.67
CA PRO A 216 -6.27 -2.06 -9.55
C PRO A 216 -5.36 -1.07 -8.80
N HIS A 217 -5.42 -1.04 -7.44
CA HIS A 217 -4.74 0.00 -6.67
C HIS A 217 -3.69 -0.54 -5.70
N ALA A 218 -4.00 -1.49 -4.84
CA ALA A 218 -3.07 -2.11 -3.91
C ALA A 218 -3.02 -3.62 -4.11
N ILE A 219 -1.90 -4.26 -3.72
CA ILE A 219 -1.68 -5.69 -3.86
C ILE A 219 -0.88 -6.22 -2.67
N VAL A 220 -1.21 -7.43 -2.20
CA VAL A 220 -0.54 -8.12 -1.09
C VAL A 220 -0.47 -9.62 -1.36
N ALA A 221 0.59 -10.28 -0.86
CA ALA A 221 0.64 -11.74 -0.83
C ALA A 221 -0.36 -12.28 0.20
N GLY A 222 -1.23 -13.17 -0.22
CA GLY A 222 -2.22 -13.84 0.63
C GLY A 222 -1.66 -15.05 1.37
N PRO A 223 -2.39 -15.57 2.37
CA PRO A 223 -2.00 -16.76 3.11
C PRO A 223 -2.28 -18.08 2.36
N ASP A 224 -2.79 -17.99 1.15
CA ASP A 224 -3.19 -19.08 0.24
C ASP A 224 -2.30 -19.19 -1.00
N ASP A 225 -1.04 -18.73 -0.90
CA ASP A 225 -0.03 -18.70 -1.97
C ASP A 225 -0.50 -17.97 -3.25
N ALA A 226 -1.44 -17.02 -3.11
CA ALA A 226 -1.91 -16.14 -4.17
C ALA A 226 -1.66 -14.68 -3.83
N LEU A 227 -1.84 -13.79 -4.79
CA LEU A 227 -1.83 -12.34 -4.57
C LEU A 227 -3.28 -11.85 -4.53
N TRP A 228 -3.56 -10.94 -3.61
CA TRP A 228 -4.85 -10.28 -3.46
C TRP A 228 -4.70 -8.79 -3.75
N PHE A 229 -5.64 -8.20 -4.47
CA PHE A 229 -5.56 -6.81 -4.89
C PHE A 229 -6.93 -6.13 -4.89
N THR A 230 -6.92 -4.83 -4.65
CA THR A 230 -8.13 -4.00 -4.70
C THR A 230 -8.41 -3.53 -6.12
N LEU A 231 -9.69 -3.44 -6.48
CA LEU A 231 -10.21 -2.95 -7.75
C LEU A 231 -11.09 -1.72 -7.48
N TRP A 232 -10.43 -0.57 -7.39
CA TRP A 232 -11.04 0.70 -6.98
C TRP A 232 -12.16 1.16 -7.94
N GLY A 233 -12.00 0.90 -9.23
CA GLY A 233 -12.97 1.33 -10.26
C GLY A 233 -14.27 0.53 -10.29
N THR A 234 -14.31 -0.67 -9.70
CA THR A 234 -15.45 -1.61 -9.79
C THR A 234 -15.92 -2.15 -8.45
N ASP A 235 -15.43 -1.60 -7.33
CA ASP A 235 -15.79 -2.02 -5.97
C ASP A 235 -15.64 -3.53 -5.74
N ARG A 236 -14.46 -4.05 -6.14
CA ARG A 236 -14.13 -5.48 -6.06
C ARG A 236 -12.79 -5.70 -5.38
N VAL A 237 -12.55 -6.94 -5.02
CA VAL A 237 -11.24 -7.49 -4.68
C VAL A 237 -10.91 -8.57 -5.67
N GLY A 238 -9.70 -8.54 -6.20
CA GLY A 238 -9.17 -9.55 -7.10
C GLY A 238 -8.20 -10.49 -6.38
N ARG A 239 -8.05 -11.68 -6.93
CA ARG A 239 -7.08 -12.70 -6.55
C ARG A 239 -6.39 -13.21 -7.80
N ILE A 240 -5.06 -13.31 -7.80
CA ILE A 240 -4.28 -13.92 -8.88
C ILE A 240 -3.32 -14.95 -8.30
N THR A 241 -3.27 -16.13 -8.89
CA THR A 241 -2.28 -17.16 -8.57
C THR A 241 -1.00 -16.95 -9.39
N PRO A 242 0.16 -17.49 -8.98
CA PRO A 242 1.42 -17.32 -9.72
C PRO A 242 1.39 -17.84 -11.17
N ASP A 243 0.44 -18.71 -11.52
CA ASP A 243 0.21 -19.19 -12.89
C ASP A 243 -0.63 -18.22 -13.74
N GLY A 244 -1.08 -17.08 -13.17
CA GLY A 244 -1.85 -16.06 -13.87
C GLY A 244 -3.36 -16.24 -13.82
N THR A 245 -3.90 -17.23 -13.07
CA THR A 245 -5.35 -17.40 -12.93
C THR A 245 -5.95 -16.31 -12.05
N ILE A 246 -6.86 -15.49 -12.62
CA ILE A 246 -7.51 -14.37 -11.95
C ILE A 246 -8.94 -14.73 -11.53
N GLN A 247 -9.32 -14.29 -10.33
CA GLN A 247 -10.68 -14.36 -9.79
C GLN A 247 -11.02 -12.99 -9.18
N GLU A 248 -12.30 -12.57 -9.30
CA GLU A 248 -12.77 -11.30 -8.73
C GLU A 248 -14.00 -11.53 -7.87
N PHE A 249 -14.04 -10.82 -6.73
CA PHE A 249 -15.10 -10.93 -5.72
C PHE A 249 -15.72 -9.54 -5.48
N PRO A 250 -17.05 -9.39 -5.58
CA PRO A 250 -17.70 -8.12 -5.27
C PRO A 250 -17.57 -7.81 -3.78
N LEU A 251 -17.34 -6.55 -3.47
CA LEU A 251 -17.47 -6.05 -2.10
C LEU A 251 -18.96 -5.89 -1.75
N PRO A 252 -19.36 -6.12 -0.49
CA PRO A 252 -20.75 -5.99 -0.11
C PRO A 252 -21.16 -4.52 -0.09
N GLU A 253 -22.42 -4.27 -0.39
CA GLU A 253 -23.05 -3.00 -0.07
C GLU A 253 -23.15 -2.80 1.44
N PRO A 254 -23.01 -1.57 1.96
CA PRO A 254 -23.18 -1.32 3.39
C PRO A 254 -24.62 -1.64 3.83
N PRO A 255 -24.82 -1.88 5.13
CA PRO A 255 -26.18 -1.99 5.69
C PRO A 255 -27.01 -0.78 5.31
N ALA A 256 -28.30 -1.00 4.98
CA ALA A 256 -29.23 0.05 4.59
C ALA A 256 -29.24 1.21 5.60
N GLY A 257 -28.95 2.42 5.13
CA GLY A 257 -28.88 3.65 5.94
C GLY A 257 -27.59 4.47 5.74
N HIS A 258 -26.60 3.96 5.02
CA HIS A 258 -25.36 4.65 4.67
C HIS A 258 -25.41 5.08 3.20
N GLY A 259 -26.06 6.16 2.87
CA GLY A 259 -26.06 6.69 1.52
C GLY A 259 -27.21 7.63 1.26
N GLY A 260 -26.92 8.90 1.09
CA GLY A 260 -27.90 9.93 0.69
C GLY A 260 -28.20 9.90 -0.80
N GLY A 261 -28.82 8.82 -1.31
CA GLY A 261 -29.42 8.81 -2.65
C GLY A 261 -28.50 8.56 -3.86
N GLU A 262 -27.18 8.51 -3.70
CA GLU A 262 -26.25 8.07 -4.74
C GLU A 262 -25.91 6.57 -4.60
N PRO A 263 -25.58 5.88 -5.72
CA PRO A 263 -25.07 4.51 -5.62
C PRO A 263 -23.84 4.48 -4.73
N TRP A 264 -23.85 3.61 -3.71
CA TRP A 264 -22.71 3.45 -2.82
C TRP A 264 -21.51 2.92 -3.60
N LYS A 265 -20.36 3.51 -3.33
CA LYS A 265 -19.07 3.07 -3.82
C LYS A 265 -18.20 2.68 -2.63
N ALA A 266 -17.63 1.48 -2.69
CA ALA A 266 -16.77 0.98 -1.63
C ALA A 266 -15.44 1.73 -1.55
N GLU A 267 -14.93 2.13 -2.71
CA GLU A 267 -13.62 2.78 -2.87
C GLU A 267 -12.52 2.02 -2.14
N PRO A 268 -12.24 0.76 -2.52
CA PRO A 268 -11.23 -0.05 -1.85
C PRO A 268 -9.81 0.44 -2.21
N HIS A 269 -9.05 0.84 -1.19
CA HIS A 269 -7.67 1.30 -1.33
C HIS A 269 -6.68 0.25 -0.81
N GLY A 270 -6.22 0.38 0.44
CA GLY A 270 -5.25 -0.54 1.03
C GLY A 270 -5.85 -1.90 1.39
N LEU A 271 -5.00 -2.93 1.40
CA LEU A 271 -5.36 -4.25 1.93
C LEU A 271 -4.17 -4.90 2.63
N THR A 272 -4.45 -5.83 3.54
CA THR A 272 -3.45 -6.58 4.29
C THR A 272 -3.96 -7.97 4.69
N VAL A 273 -3.05 -8.87 5.02
CA VAL A 273 -3.39 -10.11 5.74
C VAL A 273 -3.47 -9.80 7.23
N GLY A 274 -4.63 -10.03 7.82
CA GLY A 274 -4.84 -9.82 9.25
C GLY A 274 -4.26 -10.95 10.12
N PRO A 275 -4.22 -10.75 11.45
CA PRO A 275 -3.70 -11.74 12.40
C PRO A 275 -4.53 -13.04 12.41
N ASP A 276 -5.74 -12.98 11.93
CA ASP A 276 -6.69 -14.08 11.76
C ASP A 276 -6.60 -14.77 10.39
N ARG A 277 -5.55 -14.43 9.59
CA ARG A 277 -5.32 -14.91 8.23
C ARG A 277 -6.44 -14.56 7.23
N ALA A 278 -7.31 -13.62 7.57
CA ALA A 278 -8.27 -13.03 6.62
C ALA A 278 -7.63 -11.90 5.82
N ILE A 279 -8.19 -11.59 4.65
CA ILE A 279 -7.84 -10.37 3.91
C ILE A 279 -8.67 -9.22 4.49
N TRP A 280 -7.99 -8.19 4.95
CA TRP A 280 -8.60 -6.97 5.43
C TRP A 280 -8.39 -5.83 4.44
N ILE A 281 -9.44 -5.06 4.16
CA ILE A 281 -9.48 -4.06 3.10
C ILE A 281 -9.96 -2.74 3.69
N ALA A 282 -9.23 -1.66 3.41
CA ALA A 282 -9.63 -0.31 3.73
C ALA A 282 -10.60 0.20 2.65
N LEU A 283 -11.82 0.54 3.06
CA LEU A 283 -12.86 1.11 2.20
C LEU A 283 -13.03 2.59 2.57
N GLU A 284 -12.64 3.50 1.68
CA GLU A 284 -12.72 4.96 1.94
C GLU A 284 -14.17 5.42 2.14
N ALA A 285 -15.13 4.63 1.68
CA ALA A 285 -16.56 4.82 1.96
C ALA A 285 -16.98 4.69 3.44
N GLY A 286 -16.04 4.36 4.37
CA GLY A 286 -16.29 4.41 5.80
C GLY A 286 -16.06 3.14 6.60
N ALA A 287 -15.49 2.09 6.02
CA ALA A 287 -15.39 0.80 6.70
C ALA A 287 -14.06 0.05 6.47
N LEU A 288 -13.75 -0.86 7.38
CA LEU A 288 -12.83 -1.97 7.13
C LEU A 288 -13.64 -3.20 6.75
N ALA A 289 -13.35 -3.80 5.60
CA ALA A 289 -13.93 -5.06 5.18
C ALA A 289 -12.99 -6.24 5.52
N ARG A 290 -13.56 -7.34 5.98
CA ARG A 290 -12.84 -8.57 6.33
C ARG A 290 -13.34 -9.71 5.46
N LEU A 291 -12.49 -10.27 4.64
CA LEU A 291 -12.76 -11.42 3.79
C LEU A 291 -12.09 -12.67 4.35
N THR A 292 -12.88 -13.59 4.89
CA THR A 292 -12.39 -14.91 5.32
C THR A 292 -12.20 -15.79 4.08
N LEU A 293 -11.00 -16.34 3.94
CA LEU A 293 -10.69 -17.32 2.91
C LEU A 293 -11.34 -18.68 3.24
N PRO A 294 -11.67 -19.50 2.24
CA PRO A 294 -12.27 -20.81 2.45
C PRO A 294 -11.36 -21.79 3.19
#